data_a1ff750dd355f305fb29f66678134dba
#
_entry.id   a1ff750dd355f305fb29f66678134dba
#
_cell.length_a   1.000
_cell.length_b   1.000
_cell.length_c   1.000
_cell.angle_alpha   90.00
_cell.angle_beta   90.00
_cell.angle_gamma   90.00
#
_symmetry.space_group_name_H-M   'P 1'
#
loop_
_entity.id
_entity.type
_entity.pdbx_description
1 polymer ?
#
loop_
_entity_poly.entity_id
_entity_poly.type
_entity_poly.pdbx_seq_one_letter_code
_entity_poly.pdbx_strand_id
1 'polypeptide(L)'
;MSTPSKHAALIKEQALTLGFLSCGISKAGFLEEEAPKLEQWLHQNHHGQMGYMANHFDKRLDPRLLVPGAKSVVSLLLNYHTDQVQTDPNAPKISTYAYGTDYHFVIKEKLKKLMDFIHRSIGAVEGRV
;
A
#
# COMPACT_ATOMS: atom_id res chain seq x y z
N MET A 1 16.82 -22.12 -5.18
CA MET A 1 16.11 -21.05 -4.44
C MET A 1 15.37 -21.66 -3.25
N SER A 2 15.40 -21.00 -2.11
CA SER A 2 14.60 -21.38 -0.96
C SER A 2 13.08 -21.19 -1.25
N THR A 3 12.22 -21.92 -0.56
CA THR A 3 10.75 -21.79 -0.71
C THR A 3 10.25 -20.35 -0.55
N PRO A 4 10.68 -19.57 0.48
CA PRO A 4 10.31 -18.18 0.59
C PRO A 4 10.70 -17.31 -0.60
N SER A 5 11.86 -17.56 -1.20
CA SER A 5 12.31 -16.85 -2.40
C SER A 5 11.44 -17.15 -3.63
N LYS A 6 10.99 -18.40 -3.79
CA LYS A 6 10.04 -18.78 -4.85
C LYS A 6 8.69 -18.12 -4.66
N HIS A 7 8.16 -18.10 -3.44
CA HIS A 7 6.89 -17.42 -3.14
C HIS A 7 6.97 -15.92 -3.42
N ALA A 8 8.04 -15.25 -3.02
CA ALA A 8 8.26 -13.85 -3.31
C ALA A 8 8.29 -13.56 -4.83
N ALA A 9 8.93 -14.40 -5.61
CA ALA A 9 8.96 -14.28 -7.08
C ALA A 9 7.55 -14.41 -7.67
N LEU A 10 6.78 -15.42 -7.27
CA LEU A 10 5.40 -15.63 -7.72
C LEU A 10 4.49 -14.43 -7.40
N ILE A 11 4.59 -13.89 -6.19
CA ILE A 11 3.80 -12.72 -5.78
C ILE A 11 4.15 -11.50 -6.64
N LYS A 12 5.43 -11.24 -6.87
CA LYS A 12 5.88 -10.12 -7.70
C LYS A 12 5.42 -10.24 -9.15
N GLU A 13 5.54 -11.42 -9.73
CA GLU A 13 5.07 -11.70 -11.10
C GLU A 13 3.56 -11.48 -11.22
N GLN A 14 2.79 -12.04 -10.28
CA GLN A 14 1.32 -11.86 -10.27
C GLN A 14 0.92 -10.39 -10.09
N ALA A 15 1.63 -9.64 -9.26
CA ALA A 15 1.38 -8.21 -9.07
C ALA A 15 1.54 -7.44 -10.40
N LEU A 16 2.59 -7.71 -11.15
CA LEU A 16 2.80 -7.11 -12.49
C LEU A 16 1.69 -7.53 -13.46
N THR A 17 1.29 -8.79 -13.46
CA THR A 17 0.16 -9.30 -14.29
C THR A 17 -1.16 -8.59 -13.95
N LEU A 18 -1.39 -8.23 -12.70
CA LEU A 18 -2.55 -7.45 -12.27
C LEU A 18 -2.47 -5.96 -12.63
N GLY A 19 -1.36 -5.51 -13.24
CA GLY A 19 -1.16 -4.14 -13.71
C GLY A 19 -0.54 -3.20 -12.67
N PHE A 20 0.04 -3.73 -11.58
CA PHE A 20 0.91 -2.92 -10.75
C PHE A 20 2.23 -2.64 -11.45
N LEU A 21 2.76 -1.44 -11.28
CA LEU A 21 4.02 -1.02 -11.88
C LEU A 21 5.23 -1.69 -11.21
N SER A 22 5.15 -1.90 -9.91
CA SER A 22 6.24 -2.49 -9.11
C SER A 22 5.68 -3.17 -7.86
N CYS A 23 6.43 -4.14 -7.35
CA CYS A 23 6.12 -4.87 -6.13
C CYS A 23 7.39 -5.09 -5.30
N GLY A 24 7.40 -4.56 -4.08
CA GLY A 24 8.42 -4.80 -3.07
C GLY A 24 7.89 -5.70 -1.95
N ILE A 25 8.74 -6.52 -1.37
CA ILE A 25 8.41 -7.34 -0.20
C ILE A 25 9.49 -7.11 0.86
N SER A 26 9.07 -6.66 2.03
CA SER A 26 9.94 -6.43 3.18
C SER A 26 9.52 -7.29 4.37
N LYS A 27 10.44 -7.48 5.31
CA LYS A 27 10.14 -8.13 6.59
C LYS A 27 9.26 -7.21 7.44
N ALA A 28 8.20 -7.75 8.03
CA ALA A 28 7.40 -7.04 9.00
C ALA A 28 8.17 -6.86 10.31
N GLY A 29 8.13 -5.67 10.87
CA GLY A 29 8.80 -5.33 12.12
C GLY A 29 8.45 -3.91 12.56
N PHE A 30 8.86 -3.57 13.76
CA PHE A 30 8.74 -2.20 14.25
C PHE A 30 9.70 -1.27 13.48
N LEU A 31 9.22 -0.08 13.15
CA LEU A 31 9.96 0.94 12.39
C LEU A 31 10.73 1.85 13.38
N GLU A 32 11.86 1.35 13.88
CA GLU A 32 12.64 2.03 14.93
C GLU A 32 13.18 3.40 14.50
N GLU A 33 13.59 3.53 13.24
CA GLU A 33 14.15 4.78 12.71
C GLU A 33 13.08 5.84 12.42
N GLU A 34 11.86 5.42 12.09
CA GLU A 34 10.74 6.29 11.76
C GLU A 34 9.94 6.73 12.98
N ALA A 35 9.92 5.93 14.04
CA ALA A 35 9.15 6.21 15.24
C ALA A 35 9.44 7.59 15.85
N PRO A 36 10.70 7.98 16.13
CA PRO A 36 10.99 9.30 16.68
C PRO A 36 10.68 10.44 15.69
N LYS A 37 10.78 10.20 14.39
CA LYS A 37 10.46 11.21 13.36
C LYS A 37 8.96 11.49 13.34
N LEU A 38 8.12 10.44 13.37
CA LEU A 38 6.66 10.59 13.40
C LEU A 38 6.21 11.27 14.69
N GLU A 39 6.79 10.89 15.84
CA GLU A 39 6.49 11.51 17.13
C GLU A 39 6.82 13.00 17.13
N GLN A 40 8.02 13.36 16.69
CA GLN A 40 8.43 14.76 16.59
C GLN A 40 7.54 15.56 15.64
N TRP A 41 7.19 15.00 14.48
CA TRP A 41 6.33 15.64 13.50
C TRP A 41 4.93 15.93 14.05
N LEU A 42 4.38 15.01 14.84
CA LEU A 42 3.10 15.20 15.54
C LEU A 42 3.21 16.24 16.66
N HIS A 43 4.26 16.20 17.49
CA HIS A 43 4.48 17.18 18.56
C HIS A 43 4.64 18.61 18.02
N GLN A 44 5.21 18.76 16.84
CA GLN A 44 5.37 20.07 16.18
C GLN A 44 4.11 20.53 15.44
N ASN A 45 3.00 19.79 15.52
CA ASN A 45 1.73 20.07 14.82
C ASN A 45 1.88 20.20 13.30
N HIS A 46 2.88 19.54 12.69
CA HIS A 46 3.07 19.58 11.25
C HIS A 46 1.93 18.92 10.46
N HIS A 47 1.09 18.11 11.12
CA HIS A 47 -0.12 17.54 10.55
C HIS A 47 -1.29 18.54 10.45
N GLY A 48 -1.15 19.76 11.03
CA GLY A 48 -2.17 20.79 10.99
C GLY A 48 -3.53 20.29 11.51
N GLN A 49 -4.58 20.45 10.73
CA GLN A 49 -5.94 20.01 11.09
C GLN A 49 -6.19 18.52 10.80
N MET A 50 -5.23 17.78 10.27
CA MET A 50 -5.36 16.35 9.98
C MET A 50 -5.16 15.51 11.25
N GLY A 51 -6.07 15.67 12.23
CA GLY A 51 -5.99 14.98 13.53
C GLY A 51 -5.93 13.44 13.44
N TYR A 52 -6.47 12.87 12.35
CA TYR A 52 -6.39 11.44 12.08
C TYR A 52 -4.94 10.92 11.93
N MET A 53 -3.97 11.78 11.68
CA MET A 53 -2.56 11.40 11.58
C MET A 53 -1.97 10.93 12.92
N ALA A 54 -2.52 11.41 14.04
CA ALA A 54 -2.14 10.95 15.38
C ALA A 54 -2.80 9.62 15.77
N ASN A 55 -3.87 9.22 15.05
CA ASN A 55 -4.59 8.00 15.38
C ASN A 55 -3.76 6.75 15.04
N HIS A 56 -3.89 5.74 15.91
CA HIS A 56 -3.23 4.45 15.71
C HIS A 56 -1.71 4.54 15.57
N PHE A 57 -1.06 5.43 16.34
CA PHE A 57 0.38 5.67 16.31
C PHE A 57 1.19 4.36 16.32
N ASP A 58 0.92 3.47 17.27
CA ASP A 58 1.64 2.19 17.39
C ASP A 58 1.45 1.29 16.16
N LYS A 59 0.22 1.23 15.62
CA LYS A 59 -0.10 0.41 14.44
C LYS A 59 0.53 0.97 13.16
N ARG A 60 0.80 2.27 13.10
CA ARG A 60 1.52 2.88 11.98
C ARG A 60 2.99 2.47 11.94
N LEU A 61 3.53 2.15 13.09
CA LEU A 61 4.93 1.81 13.27
C LEU A 61 5.19 0.30 13.29
N ASP A 62 4.15 -0.50 13.49
CA ASP A 62 4.32 -1.96 13.55
C ASP A 62 3.14 -2.70 12.88
N PRO A 63 3.34 -3.24 11.68
CA PRO A 63 2.29 -3.97 10.96
C PRO A 63 1.82 -5.24 11.68
N ARG A 64 2.60 -5.78 12.62
CA ARG A 64 2.23 -6.95 13.42
C ARG A 64 1.09 -6.67 14.40
N LEU A 65 0.84 -5.39 14.70
CA LEU A 65 -0.32 -4.95 15.49
C LEU A 65 -1.61 -4.87 14.66
N LEU A 66 -1.49 -4.86 13.33
CA LEU A 66 -2.63 -4.92 12.41
C LEU A 66 -3.03 -6.36 12.07
N VAL A 67 -2.02 -7.19 11.84
CA VAL A 67 -2.17 -8.61 11.54
C VAL A 67 -1.26 -9.39 12.47
N PRO A 68 -1.79 -9.99 13.54
CA PRO A 68 -0.98 -10.77 14.48
C PRO A 68 -0.18 -11.86 13.76
N GLY A 69 1.12 -11.94 14.04
CA GLY A 69 2.00 -12.91 13.40
C GLY A 69 2.44 -12.55 11.96
N ALA A 70 2.14 -11.35 11.48
CA ALA A 70 2.62 -10.89 10.17
C ALA A 70 4.13 -10.99 10.07
N LYS A 71 4.61 -11.59 8.97
CA LYS A 71 6.04 -11.79 8.69
C LYS A 71 6.55 -10.89 7.58
N SER A 72 5.67 -10.44 6.70
CA SER A 72 6.03 -9.66 5.51
C SER A 72 5.04 -8.55 5.24
N VAL A 73 5.53 -7.48 4.64
CA VAL A 73 4.73 -6.40 4.05
C VAL A 73 4.97 -6.40 2.56
N VAL A 74 3.91 -6.42 1.77
CA VAL A 74 3.94 -6.31 0.31
C VAL A 74 3.55 -4.89 -0.07
N SER A 75 4.49 -4.17 -0.67
CA SER A 75 4.31 -2.79 -1.13
C SER A 75 4.16 -2.78 -2.65
N LEU A 76 3.14 -2.09 -3.13
CA LEU A 76 2.75 -2.08 -4.54
C LEU A 76 2.65 -0.65 -5.05
N LEU A 77 3.09 -0.43 -6.28
CA LEU A 77 2.94 0.84 -6.97
C LEU A 77 1.91 0.70 -8.10
N LEU A 78 0.93 1.59 -8.12
CA LEU A 78 -0.02 1.71 -9.21
C LEU A 78 0.15 3.07 -9.89
N ASN A 79 0.38 3.08 -11.20
CA ASN A 79 0.44 4.31 -11.97
C ASN A 79 -0.99 4.80 -12.28
N TYR A 80 -1.24 6.09 -12.05
CA TYR A 80 -2.51 6.76 -12.37
C TYR A 80 -2.37 7.77 -13.51
N HIS A 81 -1.24 7.80 -14.20
CA HIS A 81 -1.04 8.69 -15.33
C HIS A 81 -2.09 8.44 -16.42
N THR A 82 -2.56 9.51 -17.03
CA THR A 82 -3.46 9.50 -18.19
C THR A 82 -3.05 10.60 -19.16
N ASP A 83 -3.21 10.32 -20.45
CA ASP A 83 -2.99 11.31 -21.52
C ASP A 83 -4.20 12.25 -21.71
N GLN A 84 -5.28 12.04 -20.94
CA GLN A 84 -6.45 12.92 -21.00
C GLN A 84 -6.12 14.27 -20.39
N VAL A 85 -6.42 15.33 -21.13
CA VAL A 85 -6.21 16.71 -20.75
C VAL A 85 -7.55 17.40 -20.59
N GLN A 86 -7.69 18.18 -19.52
CA GLN A 86 -8.85 19.03 -19.34
C GLN A 86 -8.90 20.12 -20.41
N THR A 87 -9.98 20.15 -21.18
CA THR A 87 -10.10 21.03 -22.36
C THR A 87 -10.68 22.40 -22.06
N ASP A 88 -11.45 22.54 -20.97
CA ASP A 88 -12.01 23.85 -20.56
C ASP A 88 -10.98 24.64 -19.76
N PRO A 89 -10.47 25.77 -20.28
CA PRO A 89 -9.47 26.60 -19.59
C PRO A 89 -10.03 27.30 -18.35
N ASN A 90 -11.35 27.44 -18.23
CA ASN A 90 -12.02 28.11 -17.11
C ASN A 90 -12.41 27.15 -15.99
N ALA A 91 -12.35 25.84 -16.24
CA ALA A 91 -12.66 24.86 -15.20
C ALA A 91 -11.51 24.73 -14.17
N PRO A 92 -11.83 24.49 -12.90
CA PRO A 92 -10.83 24.24 -11.87
C PRO A 92 -9.91 23.08 -12.25
N LYS A 93 -8.61 23.19 -11.95
CA LYS A 93 -7.66 22.10 -12.15
C LYS A 93 -7.88 21.03 -11.09
N ILE A 94 -8.14 19.82 -11.54
CA ILE A 94 -8.30 18.63 -10.69
C ILE A 94 -7.02 17.80 -10.77
N SER A 95 -6.57 17.27 -9.64
CA SER A 95 -5.40 16.38 -9.60
C SER A 95 -5.65 15.12 -10.41
N THR A 96 -4.68 14.69 -11.19
CA THR A 96 -4.80 13.55 -12.12
C THR A 96 -5.19 12.25 -11.43
N TYR A 97 -4.76 12.04 -10.18
CA TYR A 97 -5.15 10.83 -9.43
C TYR A 97 -6.66 10.73 -9.18
N ALA A 98 -7.39 11.85 -9.24
CA ALA A 98 -8.82 11.90 -9.03
C ALA A 98 -9.64 11.68 -10.32
N TYR A 99 -8.97 11.46 -11.46
CA TYR A 99 -9.65 11.21 -12.72
C TYR A 99 -10.22 9.78 -12.78
N GLY A 100 -11.42 9.65 -13.33
CA GLY A 100 -12.08 8.36 -13.55
C GLY A 100 -12.61 7.71 -12.26
N THR A 101 -12.51 6.40 -12.20
CA THR A 101 -12.98 5.62 -11.05
C THR A 101 -12.10 5.88 -9.83
N ASP A 102 -12.71 6.01 -8.66
CA ASP A 102 -11.99 6.17 -7.40
C ASP A 102 -10.94 5.06 -7.21
N TYR A 103 -9.69 5.46 -7.08
CA TYR A 103 -8.54 4.56 -6.97
C TYR A 103 -8.63 3.61 -5.76
N HIS A 104 -9.34 4.00 -4.71
CA HIS A 104 -9.55 3.12 -3.56
C HIS A 104 -10.27 1.82 -3.95
N PHE A 105 -11.27 1.91 -4.83
CA PHE A 105 -11.97 0.73 -5.33
C PHE A 105 -11.08 -0.08 -6.29
N VAL A 106 -10.40 0.60 -7.21
CA VAL A 106 -9.52 -0.05 -8.20
C VAL A 106 -8.40 -0.83 -7.51
N ILE A 107 -7.71 -0.20 -6.55
CA ILE A 107 -6.62 -0.83 -5.81
C ILE A 107 -7.14 -1.99 -4.95
N LYS A 108 -8.23 -1.79 -4.21
CA LYS A 108 -8.81 -2.84 -3.38
C LYS A 108 -9.19 -4.09 -4.16
N GLU A 109 -9.77 -3.92 -5.34
CA GLU A 109 -10.12 -5.05 -6.21
C GLU A 109 -8.87 -5.82 -6.65
N LYS A 110 -7.83 -5.10 -7.09
CA LYS A 110 -6.55 -5.70 -7.48
C LYS A 110 -5.87 -6.43 -6.31
N LEU A 111 -5.88 -5.84 -5.12
CA LEU A 111 -5.31 -6.44 -3.92
C LEU A 111 -6.05 -7.71 -3.51
N LYS A 112 -7.38 -7.75 -3.61
CA LYS A 112 -8.17 -8.96 -3.38
C LYS A 112 -7.77 -10.06 -4.36
N LYS A 113 -7.67 -9.75 -5.65
CA LYS A 113 -7.22 -10.72 -6.66
C LYS A 113 -5.82 -11.26 -6.38
N LEU A 114 -4.91 -10.40 -5.90
CA LEU A 114 -3.57 -10.82 -5.49
C LEU A 114 -3.63 -11.75 -4.27
N MET A 115 -4.44 -11.42 -3.27
CA MET A 115 -4.62 -12.26 -2.08
C MET A 115 -5.22 -13.62 -2.44
N ASP A 116 -6.22 -13.67 -3.32
CA ASP A 116 -6.81 -14.93 -3.81
C ASP A 116 -5.79 -15.79 -4.55
N PHE A 117 -4.90 -15.16 -5.32
CA PHE A 117 -3.79 -15.86 -5.97
C PHE A 117 -2.83 -16.46 -4.93
N ILE A 118 -2.45 -15.69 -3.90
CA ILE A 118 -1.57 -16.16 -2.83
C ILE A 118 -2.19 -17.37 -2.13
N HIS A 119 -3.45 -17.32 -1.79
CA HIS A 119 -4.17 -18.43 -1.15
C HIS A 119 -4.17 -19.71 -2.01
N ARG A 120 -4.37 -19.58 -3.31
CA ARG A 120 -4.40 -20.73 -4.23
C ARG A 120 -3.01 -21.31 -4.53
N SER A 121 -2.00 -20.46 -4.64
CA SER A 121 -0.68 -20.85 -5.15
C SER A 121 0.34 -21.13 -4.05
N ILE A 122 0.17 -20.54 -2.88
CA ILE A 122 1.11 -20.64 -1.76
C ILE A 122 0.49 -21.35 -0.58
N GLY A 123 -0.78 -21.06 -0.27
CA GLY A 123 -1.54 -21.67 0.82
C GLY A 123 -2.32 -20.65 1.63
N ALA A 124 -3.08 -21.15 2.60
CA ALA A 124 -3.85 -20.29 3.50
C ALA A 124 -2.91 -19.45 4.36
N VAL A 125 -2.98 -18.12 4.16
CA VAL A 125 -2.24 -17.14 4.94
C VAL A 125 -3.21 -16.07 5.42
N GLU A 126 -2.98 -15.53 6.61
CA GLU A 126 -3.69 -14.35 7.06
C GLU A 126 -3.04 -13.10 6.45
N GLY A 127 -3.87 -12.17 6.02
CA GLY A 127 -3.42 -10.92 5.44
C GLY A 127 -4.50 -9.84 5.49
N ARG A 128 -4.08 -8.60 5.36
CA ARG A 128 -4.95 -7.43 5.28
C ARG A 128 -4.62 -6.63 4.03
N VAL A 129 -5.65 -6.25 3.29
CA VAL A 129 -5.60 -5.41 2.10
C VAL A 129 -6.42 -4.15 2.29
#